data_72f99b8880473e5fc99734115a70a8dd
#
_entry.id   72f99b8880473e5fc99734115a70a8dd
#
_cell.length_a   1.000
_cell.length_b   1.000
_cell.length_c   1.000
_cell.angle_alpha   90.00
_cell.angle_beta   90.00
_cell.angle_gamma   90.00
#
_symmetry.space_group_name_H-M   'P 1'
#
loop_
_entity.id
_entity.type
_entity.pdbx_description
1 polymer ?
#
loop_
_entity_poly.entity_id
_entity_poly.type
_entity_poly.pdbx_seq_one_letter_code
_entity_poly.pdbx_strand_id
1 'polypeptide(L)'
;MQEINLESLTQAQRERLAHIDFTLLFNGEARRSCVTDRFGVAPSVATQDFARYKELAPSNILYDEKLRLHLKTDTFTPLFTYDVVRTLATISQGFGDGFTGHLKPPMACEAPYHLNKPSLNIVATVSEAIHKGKALQISYVSLSSGESSREIVPHTLVDNGLRWHVRAFDRKRGEFRDFVLTRIKSAKVVADSELVDSEKQQEDRQWNRFVELQLVPHPRITHCQAIELDYGMTDGVMTLEIRAANAGYLLRQWHVDCSKSHTLIGNEYQLWLRNAQALYGVSNLAIAPGYTD
;
A
#
# COMPACT_ATOMS: atom_id res chain seq x y z
N MET A 1 22.12 28.19 -4.81
CA MET A 1 20.83 27.50 -4.96
C MET A 1 19.80 28.61 -5.15
N GLN A 2 19.16 28.71 -6.33
CA GLN A 2 18.03 29.62 -6.51
C GLN A 2 16.89 29.09 -5.61
N GLU A 3 16.39 29.92 -4.72
CA GLU A 3 15.15 29.64 -3.99
C GLU A 3 14.05 29.40 -5.01
N ILE A 4 13.49 28.18 -5.02
CA ILE A 4 12.41 27.82 -5.92
C ILE A 4 11.18 28.60 -5.48
N ASN A 5 10.81 29.63 -6.22
CA ASN A 5 9.70 30.52 -5.86
C ASN A 5 8.35 29.85 -6.16
N LEU A 6 7.90 29.00 -5.23
CA LEU A 6 6.57 28.38 -5.26
C LEU A 6 5.46 29.38 -4.83
N GLU A 7 5.81 30.53 -4.25
CA GLU A 7 4.84 31.53 -3.77
C GLU A 7 4.15 32.28 -4.90
N SER A 8 4.78 32.33 -6.10
CA SER A 8 4.18 32.96 -7.28
C SER A 8 3.09 32.14 -7.95
N LEU A 9 2.89 30.88 -7.54
CA LEU A 9 1.92 29.97 -8.12
C LEU A 9 0.54 30.18 -7.49
N THR A 10 -0.50 30.15 -8.33
CA THR A 10 -1.87 30.03 -7.83
C THR A 10 -2.07 28.68 -7.12
N GLN A 11 -3.03 28.61 -6.20
CA GLN A 11 -3.33 27.36 -5.49
C GLN A 11 -3.60 26.20 -6.47
N ALA A 12 -4.40 26.44 -7.51
CA ALA A 12 -4.72 25.44 -8.52
C ALA A 12 -3.49 24.98 -9.32
N GLN A 13 -2.56 25.88 -9.63
CA GLN A 13 -1.28 25.51 -10.27
C GLN A 13 -0.42 24.68 -9.32
N ARG A 14 -0.31 25.12 -8.06
CA ARG A 14 0.46 24.40 -7.03
C ARG A 14 -0.02 22.95 -6.88
N GLU A 15 -1.34 22.72 -6.85
CA GLU A 15 -1.92 21.38 -6.74
C GLU A 15 -1.61 20.52 -7.98
N ARG A 16 -1.67 21.08 -9.19
CA ARG A 16 -1.34 20.34 -10.42
C ARG A 16 0.15 20.02 -10.50
N LEU A 17 1.03 20.97 -10.13
CA LEU A 17 2.47 20.71 -10.08
C LEU A 17 2.84 19.69 -9.00
N ALA A 18 2.19 19.73 -7.82
CA ALA A 18 2.37 18.72 -6.79
C ALA A 18 1.93 17.32 -7.26
N HIS A 19 0.87 17.25 -8.09
CA HIS A 19 0.44 15.99 -8.69
C HIS A 19 1.43 15.46 -9.74
N ILE A 20 2.04 16.33 -10.55
CA ILE A 20 3.11 15.93 -11.48
C ILE A 20 4.31 15.40 -10.69
N ASP A 21 4.74 16.13 -9.65
CA ASP A 21 5.88 15.74 -8.78
C ASP A 21 5.63 14.39 -8.10
N PHE A 22 4.43 14.20 -7.53
CA PHE A 22 3.99 12.94 -6.94
C PHE A 22 4.04 11.79 -7.97
N THR A 23 3.47 12.02 -9.16
CA THR A 23 3.39 10.97 -10.20
C THR A 23 4.79 10.57 -10.68
N LEU A 24 5.69 11.54 -10.89
CA LEU A 24 7.08 11.25 -11.22
C LEU A 24 7.80 10.51 -10.08
N LEU A 25 7.60 10.92 -8.83
CA LEU A 25 8.26 10.29 -7.68
C LEU A 25 7.85 8.82 -7.51
N PHE A 26 6.55 8.52 -7.55
CA PHE A 26 5.99 7.21 -7.16
C PHE A 26 5.77 6.26 -8.35
N ASN A 27 5.55 6.78 -9.56
CA ASN A 27 5.38 5.95 -10.75
C ASN A 27 6.64 5.93 -11.63
N GLY A 28 7.57 6.87 -11.43
CA GLY A 28 8.78 7.03 -12.25
C GLY A 28 8.52 7.65 -13.62
N GLU A 29 7.26 7.91 -13.98
CA GLU A 29 6.84 8.54 -15.23
C GLU A 29 5.54 9.32 -15.05
N ALA A 30 5.30 10.30 -15.94
CA ALA A 30 4.05 11.06 -15.94
C ALA A 30 3.63 11.42 -17.36
N ARG A 31 2.33 11.35 -17.64
CA ARG A 31 1.71 11.76 -18.90
C ARG A 31 0.81 12.97 -18.68
N ARG A 32 0.54 13.74 -19.75
CA ARG A 32 -0.41 14.87 -19.68
C ARG A 32 -1.79 14.44 -19.19
N SER A 33 -2.19 13.20 -19.50
CA SER A 33 -3.45 12.62 -19.03
C SER A 33 -3.54 12.58 -17.50
N CYS A 34 -2.46 12.41 -16.75
CA CYS A 34 -2.53 12.40 -15.30
C CYS A 34 -3.04 13.74 -14.74
N VAL A 35 -2.78 14.85 -15.42
CA VAL A 35 -3.27 16.18 -15.03
C VAL A 35 -4.68 16.43 -15.59
N THR A 36 -4.92 16.13 -16.89
CA THR A 36 -6.24 16.37 -17.50
C THR A 36 -7.33 15.53 -16.85
N ASP A 37 -7.07 14.26 -16.57
CA ASP A 37 -8.07 13.33 -16.04
C ASP A 37 -8.41 13.66 -14.58
N ARG A 38 -7.41 14.07 -13.80
CA ARG A 38 -7.61 14.41 -12.40
C ARG A 38 -8.28 15.78 -12.20
N PHE A 39 -7.86 16.79 -12.95
CA PHE A 39 -8.26 18.19 -12.70
C PHE A 39 -9.30 18.71 -13.70
N GLY A 40 -9.68 17.92 -14.70
CA GLY A 40 -10.65 18.33 -15.72
C GLY A 40 -10.18 19.51 -16.59
N VAL A 41 -8.85 19.73 -16.69
CA VAL A 41 -8.29 20.87 -17.44
C VAL A 41 -7.99 20.49 -18.88
N ALA A 42 -7.95 21.52 -19.76
CA ALA A 42 -7.60 21.32 -21.16
C ALA A 42 -6.15 20.78 -21.32
N PRO A 43 -5.86 19.99 -22.39
CA PRO A 43 -4.52 19.48 -22.66
C PRO A 43 -3.44 20.57 -22.78
N SER A 44 -3.82 21.78 -23.24
CA SER A 44 -2.90 22.92 -23.29
C SER A 44 -2.45 23.38 -21.92
N VAL A 45 -3.36 23.35 -20.92
CA VAL A 45 -3.03 23.70 -19.53
C VAL A 45 -2.05 22.67 -18.95
N ALA A 46 -2.32 21.37 -19.13
CA ALA A 46 -1.40 20.33 -18.71
C ALA A 46 0.00 20.47 -19.35
N THR A 47 0.06 20.85 -20.64
CA THR A 47 1.34 21.12 -21.33
C THR A 47 2.10 22.27 -20.67
N GLN A 48 1.40 23.36 -20.34
CA GLN A 48 1.99 24.51 -19.63
C GLN A 48 2.47 24.13 -18.23
N ASP A 49 1.70 23.31 -17.49
CA ASP A 49 2.09 22.84 -16.17
C ASP A 49 3.36 21.97 -16.21
N PHE A 50 3.51 21.07 -17.20
CA PHE A 50 4.75 20.31 -17.38
C PHE A 50 5.93 21.20 -17.77
N ALA A 51 5.72 22.20 -18.61
CA ALA A 51 6.75 23.19 -18.95
C ALA A 51 7.17 23.97 -17.70
N ARG A 52 6.20 24.44 -16.91
CA ARG A 52 6.46 25.16 -15.66
C ARG A 52 7.17 24.27 -14.61
N TYR A 53 6.77 23.01 -14.50
CA TYR A 53 7.46 22.05 -13.63
C TYR A 53 8.94 21.88 -14.04
N LYS A 54 9.21 21.75 -15.33
CA LYS A 54 10.57 21.66 -15.88
C LYS A 54 11.41 22.92 -15.61
N GLU A 55 10.80 24.10 -15.66
CA GLU A 55 11.49 25.36 -15.29
C GLU A 55 11.89 25.40 -13.81
N LEU A 56 11.01 24.92 -12.93
CA LEU A 56 11.24 24.92 -11.47
C LEU A 56 12.21 23.81 -11.04
N ALA A 57 12.19 22.66 -11.73
CA ALA A 57 13.00 21.49 -11.40
C ALA A 57 13.54 20.81 -12.69
N PRO A 58 14.48 21.46 -13.40
CA PRO A 58 14.98 20.95 -14.69
C PRO A 58 15.70 19.61 -14.57
N SER A 59 16.26 19.30 -13.41
CA SER A 59 16.95 18.04 -13.13
C SER A 59 15.98 16.87 -12.81
N ASN A 60 14.68 17.11 -12.62
CA ASN A 60 13.72 16.10 -12.20
C ASN A 60 13.07 15.35 -13.34
N ILE A 61 13.04 15.95 -14.56
CA ILE A 61 12.15 15.52 -15.63
C ILE A 61 12.85 15.50 -16.98
N LEU A 62 12.67 14.41 -17.71
CA LEU A 62 13.10 14.23 -19.09
C LEU A 62 11.91 13.82 -19.97
N TYR A 63 11.73 14.45 -21.12
CA TYR A 63 10.67 14.05 -22.07
C TYR A 63 11.20 12.99 -23.03
N ASP A 64 10.49 11.86 -23.10
CA ASP A 64 10.72 10.79 -24.07
C ASP A 64 9.76 10.97 -25.27
N GLU A 65 10.32 11.30 -26.43
CA GLU A 65 9.54 11.55 -27.65
C GLU A 65 8.88 10.29 -28.22
N LYS A 66 9.51 9.12 -28.05
CA LYS A 66 8.99 7.85 -28.56
C LYS A 66 7.80 7.38 -27.75
N LEU A 67 7.89 7.45 -26.43
CA LEU A 67 6.85 7.05 -25.50
C LEU A 67 5.81 8.15 -25.26
N ARG A 68 6.11 9.39 -25.67
CA ARG A 68 5.28 10.60 -25.45
C ARG A 68 4.91 10.82 -23.98
N LEU A 69 5.89 10.63 -23.09
CA LEU A 69 5.72 10.81 -21.65
C LEU A 69 6.96 11.47 -21.04
N HIS A 70 6.84 11.88 -19.80
CA HIS A 70 7.92 12.44 -19.02
C HIS A 70 8.45 11.39 -18.05
N LEU A 71 9.76 11.21 -18.02
CA LEU A 71 10.47 10.27 -17.14
C LEU A 71 11.09 11.00 -15.96
N LYS A 72 11.08 10.37 -14.82
CA LYS A 72 11.87 10.76 -13.64
C LYS A 72 13.35 10.54 -13.94
N THR A 73 14.19 11.49 -13.59
CA THR A 73 15.65 11.36 -13.71
C THR A 73 16.29 10.74 -12.47
N ASP A 74 17.54 10.28 -12.58
CA ASP A 74 18.29 9.75 -11.44
C ASP A 74 18.64 10.82 -10.40
N THR A 75 18.62 12.09 -10.78
CA THR A 75 18.91 13.24 -9.91
C THR A 75 17.64 13.88 -9.33
N PHE A 76 16.50 13.18 -9.43
CA PHE A 76 15.20 13.69 -8.95
C PHE A 76 15.25 14.07 -7.47
N THR A 77 14.81 15.29 -7.17
CA THR A 77 14.60 15.78 -5.82
C THR A 77 13.18 16.36 -5.73
N PRO A 78 12.29 15.84 -4.85
CA PRO A 78 10.92 16.32 -4.75
C PRO A 78 10.84 17.83 -4.54
N LEU A 79 9.97 18.51 -5.31
CA LEU A 79 9.65 19.94 -5.11
C LEU A 79 8.76 20.16 -3.89
N PHE A 80 8.01 19.15 -3.50
CA PHE A 80 7.02 19.21 -2.43
C PHE A 80 7.39 18.25 -1.30
N THR A 81 6.99 18.58 -0.07
CA THR A 81 7.18 17.72 1.10
C THR A 81 6.02 16.75 1.21
N TYR A 82 6.32 15.45 1.33
CA TYR A 82 5.33 14.39 1.44
C TYR A 82 5.32 13.76 2.84
N ASP A 83 4.16 13.75 3.47
CA ASP A 83 3.93 12.94 4.67
C ASP A 83 3.68 11.49 4.26
N VAL A 84 4.42 10.55 4.84
CA VAL A 84 4.39 9.13 4.44
C VAL A 84 3.02 8.49 4.66
N VAL A 85 2.31 8.84 5.74
CA VAL A 85 0.99 8.26 6.04
C VAL A 85 -0.02 8.70 4.98
N ARG A 86 -0.04 10.01 4.68
CA ARG A 86 -0.92 10.56 3.62
C ARG A 86 -0.57 10.02 2.24
N THR A 87 0.72 9.86 1.95
CA THR A 87 1.19 9.26 0.70
C THR A 87 0.68 7.83 0.54
N LEU A 88 0.84 7.00 1.57
CA LEU A 88 0.36 5.62 1.55
C LEU A 88 -1.17 5.54 1.44
N ALA A 89 -1.88 6.42 2.15
CA ALA A 89 -3.33 6.53 1.98
C ALA A 89 -3.71 6.93 0.54
N THR A 90 -3.00 7.89 -0.06
CA THR A 90 -3.22 8.31 -1.44
C THR A 90 -2.95 7.19 -2.45
N ILE A 91 -1.87 6.44 -2.27
CA ILE A 91 -1.54 5.30 -3.15
C ILE A 91 -2.60 4.20 -3.03
N SER A 92 -3.13 3.95 -1.83
CA SER A 92 -4.06 2.86 -1.58
C SER A 92 -5.52 3.19 -1.90
N GLN A 93 -5.94 4.44 -1.70
CA GLN A 93 -7.33 4.87 -1.79
C GLN A 93 -7.60 5.81 -2.97
N GLY A 94 -6.55 6.18 -3.70
CA GLY A 94 -6.60 7.21 -4.72
C GLY A 94 -6.44 8.62 -4.12
N PHE A 95 -6.39 9.62 -5.01
CA PHE A 95 -6.37 11.01 -4.57
C PHE A 95 -7.78 11.36 -4.09
N GLY A 96 -7.96 11.47 -2.79
CA GLY A 96 -9.22 11.97 -2.21
C GLY A 96 -9.57 13.37 -2.72
N ASP A 97 -10.82 13.77 -2.57
CA ASP A 97 -11.41 15.04 -3.03
C ASP A 97 -10.66 16.25 -2.47
N GLY A 98 -9.50 16.60 -2.99
CA GLY A 98 -8.87 17.90 -2.74
C GLY A 98 -8.93 18.46 -1.31
N PHE A 99 -9.22 17.64 -0.30
CA PHE A 99 -9.10 18.03 1.09
C PHE A 99 -7.61 18.20 1.42
N THR A 100 -7.01 19.21 0.82
CA THR A 100 -5.79 19.85 1.31
C THR A 100 -6.16 20.59 2.61
N GLY A 101 -6.81 19.83 3.51
CA GLY A 101 -7.35 20.34 4.76
C GLY A 101 -6.25 20.52 5.78
N HIS A 102 -6.48 21.46 6.63
CA HIS A 102 -5.66 21.86 7.75
C HIS A 102 -5.09 20.68 8.55
N LEU A 103 -3.82 20.77 8.92
CA LEU A 103 -3.08 19.81 9.75
C LEU A 103 -3.67 19.63 11.17
N LYS A 104 -4.66 20.43 11.55
CA LYS A 104 -5.35 20.32 12.83
C LYS A 104 -6.77 19.86 12.61
N PRO A 105 -7.21 18.79 13.30
CA PRO A 105 -8.60 18.39 13.27
C PRO A 105 -9.48 19.57 13.76
N PRO A 106 -10.67 19.76 13.18
CA PRO A 106 -11.56 20.87 13.54
C PRO A 106 -12.11 20.79 14.98
N MET A 107 -11.87 19.64 15.64
CA MET A 107 -12.26 19.38 17.04
C MET A 107 -11.19 18.54 17.73
N ALA A 108 -11.24 18.43 19.05
CA ALA A 108 -10.37 17.54 19.80
C ALA A 108 -10.55 16.10 19.33
N CYS A 109 -9.50 15.52 18.78
CA CYS A 109 -9.46 14.16 18.28
C CYS A 109 -8.08 13.58 18.58
N GLU A 110 -8.03 12.41 19.19
CA GLU A 110 -6.80 11.67 19.43
C GLU A 110 -6.86 10.35 18.67
N ALA A 111 -5.77 10.02 17.99
CA ALA A 111 -5.56 8.73 17.35
C ALA A 111 -4.46 7.97 18.10
N PRO A 112 -4.52 6.62 18.16
CA PRO A 112 -3.47 5.83 18.78
C PRO A 112 -2.13 6.05 18.05
N TYR A 113 -1.03 5.86 18.78
CA TYR A 113 0.30 5.92 18.19
C TYR A 113 0.45 4.84 17.12
N HIS A 114 0.97 5.23 15.97
CA HIS A 114 1.31 4.31 14.90
C HIS A 114 2.71 3.72 15.15
N LEU A 115 2.94 2.52 14.63
CA LEU A 115 4.27 1.96 14.53
C LEU A 115 5.17 2.86 13.65
N ASN A 116 6.49 2.58 13.69
CA ASN A 116 7.43 3.31 12.85
C ASN A 116 7.00 3.29 11.37
N LYS A 117 7.21 4.41 10.69
CA LYS A 117 6.83 4.60 9.29
C LYS A 117 7.97 4.15 8.37
N PRO A 118 7.68 3.55 7.20
CA PRO A 118 8.71 3.30 6.20
C PRO A 118 9.27 4.63 5.67
N SER A 119 10.52 4.62 5.22
CA SER A 119 11.08 5.81 4.59
C SER A 119 10.39 6.10 3.25
N LEU A 120 10.22 7.38 2.93
CA LEU A 120 9.58 7.79 1.68
C LEU A 120 10.30 7.24 0.45
N ASN A 121 11.64 7.17 0.49
CA ASN A 121 12.43 6.61 -0.59
C ASN A 121 12.15 5.12 -0.83
N ILE A 122 11.96 4.32 0.22
CA ILE A 122 11.56 2.92 0.10
C ILE A 122 10.17 2.82 -0.53
N VAL A 123 9.20 3.61 -0.05
CA VAL A 123 7.84 3.61 -0.63
C VAL A 123 7.88 3.99 -2.10
N ALA A 124 8.61 5.04 -2.47
CA ALA A 124 8.74 5.50 -3.86
C ALA A 124 9.37 4.43 -4.77
N THR A 125 10.50 3.82 -4.32
CA THR A 125 11.19 2.80 -5.10
C THR A 125 10.34 1.53 -5.29
N VAL A 126 9.64 1.10 -4.24
CA VAL A 126 8.75 -0.07 -4.30
C VAL A 126 7.55 0.23 -5.21
N SER A 127 6.92 1.39 -5.06
CA SER A 127 5.78 1.82 -5.90
C SER A 127 6.18 1.92 -7.38
N GLU A 128 7.33 2.51 -7.68
CA GLU A 128 7.87 2.59 -9.05
C GLU A 128 8.10 1.19 -9.65
N ALA A 129 8.68 0.28 -8.87
CA ALA A 129 8.94 -1.10 -9.34
C ALA A 129 7.64 -1.86 -9.62
N ILE A 130 6.62 -1.72 -8.76
CA ILE A 130 5.29 -2.29 -9.00
C ILE A 130 4.68 -1.71 -10.28
N HIS A 131 4.68 -0.38 -10.43
CA HIS A 131 4.12 0.30 -11.59
C HIS A 131 4.79 -0.10 -12.91
N LYS A 132 6.12 -0.22 -12.89
CA LYS A 132 6.92 -0.57 -14.08
C LYS A 132 7.07 -2.08 -14.31
N GLY A 133 6.59 -2.92 -13.41
CA GLY A 133 6.80 -4.37 -13.48
C GLY A 133 8.30 -4.72 -13.46
N LYS A 134 9.06 -4.24 -12.48
CA LYS A 134 10.51 -4.47 -12.35
C LYS A 134 10.85 -5.18 -11.06
N ALA A 135 11.96 -5.94 -11.09
CA ALA A 135 12.54 -6.53 -9.89
C ALA A 135 13.23 -5.47 -9.02
N LEU A 136 13.30 -5.73 -7.73
CA LEU A 136 13.99 -4.93 -6.73
C LEU A 136 15.10 -5.75 -6.05
N GLN A 137 16.29 -5.16 -5.97
CA GLN A 137 17.30 -5.58 -5.02
C GLN A 137 17.07 -4.87 -3.70
N ILE A 138 16.85 -5.61 -2.60
CA ILE A 138 16.61 -5.06 -1.27
C ILE A 138 17.60 -5.59 -0.23
N SER A 139 17.97 -4.75 0.76
CA SER A 139 18.51 -5.20 2.05
C SER A 139 17.36 -5.28 3.03
N TYR A 140 17.08 -6.47 3.55
CA TYR A 140 15.93 -6.77 4.39
C TYR A 140 16.33 -7.39 5.73
N VAL A 141 15.71 -6.92 6.82
CA VAL A 141 15.91 -7.48 8.16
C VAL A 141 14.73 -8.37 8.53
N SER A 142 14.98 -9.68 8.56
CA SER A 142 14.00 -10.70 8.99
C SER A 142 14.10 -10.98 10.49
N LEU A 143 12.96 -11.31 11.12
CA LEU A 143 12.96 -11.73 12.54
C LEU A 143 13.68 -13.07 12.75
N SER A 144 13.65 -13.96 11.75
CA SER A 144 14.20 -15.31 11.86
C SER A 144 15.63 -15.45 11.36
N SER A 145 16.02 -14.67 10.34
CA SER A 145 17.32 -14.83 9.66
C SER A 145 18.21 -13.59 9.67
N GLY A 146 17.79 -12.52 10.39
CA GLY A 146 18.54 -11.27 10.43
C GLY A 146 18.58 -10.54 9.09
N GLU A 147 19.65 -9.79 8.87
CA GLU A 147 19.86 -9.01 7.66
C GLU A 147 20.27 -9.89 6.48
N SER A 148 19.67 -9.66 5.32
CA SER A 148 19.98 -10.39 4.09
C SER A 148 19.66 -9.55 2.87
N SER A 149 20.49 -9.73 1.82
CA SER A 149 20.20 -9.22 0.48
C SER A 149 19.22 -10.14 -0.23
N ARG A 150 18.23 -9.56 -0.91
CA ARG A 150 17.21 -10.29 -1.66
C ARG A 150 16.88 -9.58 -2.95
N GLU A 151 16.60 -10.37 -3.96
CA GLU A 151 15.99 -9.90 -5.18
C GLU A 151 14.52 -10.34 -5.18
N ILE A 152 13.62 -9.38 -5.27
CA ILE A 152 12.17 -9.61 -5.21
C ILE A 152 11.46 -8.99 -6.41
N VAL A 153 10.35 -9.58 -6.84
CA VAL A 153 9.46 -9.04 -7.87
C VAL A 153 8.16 -8.59 -7.18
N PRO A 154 8.05 -7.30 -6.87
CA PRO A 154 6.90 -6.76 -6.15
C PRO A 154 5.70 -6.59 -7.07
N HIS A 155 4.48 -6.84 -6.55
CA HIS A 155 3.26 -6.60 -7.33
C HIS A 155 2.17 -5.83 -6.60
N THR A 156 2.16 -5.80 -5.27
CA THR A 156 1.10 -5.11 -4.51
C THR A 156 1.59 -4.61 -3.16
N LEU A 157 1.12 -3.43 -2.76
CA LEU A 157 1.22 -2.93 -1.39
C LEU A 157 0.03 -3.43 -0.57
N VAL A 158 0.29 -3.90 0.64
CA VAL A 158 -0.72 -4.45 1.57
C VAL A 158 -0.62 -3.74 2.90
N ASP A 159 -1.69 -3.10 3.33
CA ASP A 159 -1.86 -2.64 4.70
C ASP A 159 -2.57 -3.74 5.52
N ASN A 160 -1.95 -4.18 6.59
CA ASN A 160 -2.54 -5.17 7.49
C ASN A 160 -3.17 -4.53 8.74
N GLY A 161 -3.44 -3.21 8.69
CA GLY A 161 -3.99 -2.43 9.80
C GLY A 161 -2.94 -2.06 10.88
N LEU A 162 -1.78 -2.70 10.90
CA LEU A 162 -0.69 -2.43 11.84
C LEU A 162 0.53 -1.85 11.12
N ARG A 163 0.83 -2.34 9.93
CA ARG A 163 1.99 -1.95 9.12
C ARG A 163 1.82 -2.28 7.66
N TRP A 164 2.50 -1.53 6.82
CA TRP A 164 2.56 -1.76 5.40
C TRP A 164 3.54 -2.86 5.02
N HIS A 165 3.12 -3.68 4.06
CA HIS A 165 3.91 -4.73 3.42
C HIS A 165 3.94 -4.51 1.91
N VAL A 166 4.94 -5.08 1.27
CA VAL A 166 4.93 -5.34 -0.16
C VAL A 166 4.83 -6.85 -0.37
N ARG A 167 3.83 -7.28 -1.15
CA ARG A 167 3.73 -8.64 -1.62
C ARG A 167 4.54 -8.80 -2.88
N ALA A 168 5.42 -9.80 -2.89
CA ALA A 168 6.42 -9.99 -3.93
C ALA A 168 6.79 -11.47 -4.08
N PHE A 169 7.25 -11.87 -5.27
CA PHE A 169 7.96 -13.10 -5.45
C PHE A 169 9.39 -12.97 -4.92
N ASP A 170 9.79 -13.82 -4.01
CA ASP A 170 11.16 -13.89 -3.46
C ASP A 170 12.00 -14.83 -4.31
N ARG A 171 12.86 -14.31 -5.19
CA ARG A 171 13.74 -15.13 -6.05
C ARG A 171 14.65 -16.07 -5.27
N LYS A 172 15.05 -15.68 -4.04
CA LYS A 172 15.87 -16.52 -3.17
C LYS A 172 15.13 -17.75 -2.65
N ARG A 173 13.80 -17.63 -2.45
CA ARG A 173 12.96 -18.71 -1.90
C ARG A 173 12.13 -19.42 -2.96
N GLY A 174 11.93 -18.81 -4.13
CA GLY A 174 11.07 -19.33 -5.21
C GLY A 174 9.58 -19.29 -4.85
N GLU A 175 9.15 -18.35 -4.02
CA GLU A 175 7.76 -18.27 -3.54
C GLU A 175 7.29 -16.82 -3.33
N PHE A 176 5.97 -16.60 -3.38
CA PHE A 176 5.38 -15.30 -3.04
C PHE A 176 5.33 -15.09 -1.52
N ARG A 177 5.80 -13.91 -1.08
CA ARG A 177 5.89 -13.55 0.34
C ARG A 177 5.56 -12.08 0.55
N ASP A 178 5.29 -11.74 1.83
CA ASP A 178 5.10 -10.36 2.26
C ASP A 178 6.36 -9.84 2.95
N PHE A 179 6.83 -8.68 2.52
CA PHE A 179 7.97 -7.97 3.11
C PHE A 179 7.49 -6.70 3.80
N VAL A 180 7.77 -6.57 5.08
CA VAL A 180 7.41 -5.39 5.88
C VAL A 180 8.23 -4.19 5.40
N LEU A 181 7.60 -3.11 4.95
CA LEU A 181 8.31 -1.96 4.37
C LEU A 181 9.30 -1.31 5.34
N THR A 182 8.97 -1.21 6.63
CA THR A 182 9.87 -0.63 7.65
C THR A 182 11.10 -1.48 7.93
N ARG A 183 11.16 -2.73 7.44
CA ARG A 183 12.30 -3.64 7.57
C ARG A 183 13.20 -3.67 6.34
N ILE A 184 12.84 -2.92 5.30
CA ILE A 184 13.67 -2.71 4.11
C ILE A 184 14.62 -1.55 4.42
N LYS A 185 15.91 -1.83 4.53
CA LYS A 185 16.96 -0.82 4.79
C LYS A 185 17.33 -0.04 3.54
N SER A 186 17.36 -0.74 2.40
CA SER A 186 17.61 -0.15 1.09
C SER A 186 16.86 -0.92 0.00
N ALA A 187 16.48 -0.21 -1.06
CA ALA A 187 15.86 -0.80 -2.24
C ALA A 187 16.41 -0.13 -3.50
N LYS A 188 16.65 -0.92 -4.54
CA LYS A 188 17.10 -0.44 -5.86
C LYS A 188 16.39 -1.23 -6.95
N VAL A 189 15.87 -0.52 -7.96
CA VAL A 189 15.28 -1.16 -9.15
C VAL A 189 16.39 -1.83 -9.95
N VAL A 190 16.16 -3.07 -10.37
CA VAL A 190 17.06 -3.82 -11.25
C VAL A 190 16.62 -3.57 -12.69
N ALA A 191 17.37 -2.72 -13.41
CA ALA A 191 16.99 -2.23 -14.72
C ALA A 191 16.86 -3.34 -15.78
N ASP A 192 17.84 -4.25 -15.81
CA ASP A 192 17.99 -5.29 -16.83
C ASP A 192 17.42 -6.66 -16.40
N SER A 193 16.64 -6.70 -15.32
CA SER A 193 16.02 -7.94 -14.85
C SER A 193 14.77 -8.26 -15.65
N GLU A 194 14.85 -9.31 -16.47
CA GLU A 194 13.67 -9.89 -17.10
C GLU A 194 12.85 -10.64 -16.06
N LEU A 195 11.51 -10.44 -16.11
CA LEU A 195 10.58 -11.16 -15.28
C LEU A 195 10.09 -12.39 -16.04
N VAL A 196 10.16 -13.55 -15.39
CA VAL A 196 9.54 -14.76 -15.90
C VAL A 196 8.06 -14.85 -15.47
N ASP A 197 7.24 -15.56 -16.20
CA ASP A 197 5.79 -15.60 -15.95
C ASP A 197 5.48 -16.09 -14.52
N SER A 198 6.23 -17.08 -14.02
CA SER A 198 6.05 -17.60 -12.66
C SER A 198 6.26 -16.59 -11.52
N GLU A 199 6.86 -15.43 -11.78
CA GLU A 199 7.10 -14.36 -10.81
C GLU A 199 5.99 -13.28 -10.80
N LYS A 200 5.09 -13.35 -11.78
CA LYS A 200 4.04 -12.34 -11.96
C LYS A 200 2.86 -12.56 -11.01
N GLN A 201 2.12 -11.49 -10.72
CA GLN A 201 0.95 -11.51 -9.85
C GLN A 201 -0.07 -12.61 -10.21
N GLN A 202 -0.24 -12.92 -11.52
CA GLN A 202 -1.17 -13.92 -12.00
C GLN A 202 -0.86 -15.32 -11.46
N GLU A 203 0.41 -15.60 -11.15
CA GLU A 203 0.87 -16.88 -10.61
C GLU A 203 0.83 -16.95 -9.08
N ASP A 204 0.55 -15.82 -8.41
CA ASP A 204 0.37 -15.81 -6.96
C ASP A 204 -0.99 -16.40 -6.57
N ARG A 205 -1.00 -17.72 -6.35
CA ARG A 205 -2.23 -18.47 -5.99
C ARG A 205 -2.91 -17.94 -4.75
N GLN A 206 -2.15 -17.51 -3.73
CA GLN A 206 -2.71 -16.96 -2.48
C GLN A 206 -3.32 -15.58 -2.70
N TRP A 207 -2.77 -14.80 -3.59
CA TRP A 207 -3.30 -13.49 -3.97
C TRP A 207 -4.56 -13.60 -4.84
N ASN A 208 -4.57 -14.52 -5.79
CA ASN A 208 -5.66 -14.69 -6.75
C ASN A 208 -6.82 -15.56 -6.21
N ARG A 209 -6.60 -16.29 -5.12
CA ARG A 209 -7.64 -17.04 -4.43
C ARG A 209 -8.40 -16.15 -3.46
N PHE A 210 -9.73 -16.21 -3.49
CA PHE A 210 -10.60 -15.63 -2.49
C PHE A 210 -11.12 -16.70 -1.54
N VAL A 211 -11.33 -16.33 -0.30
CA VAL A 211 -11.97 -17.14 0.74
C VAL A 211 -13.11 -16.33 1.35
N GLU A 212 -14.24 -16.99 1.58
CA GLU A 212 -15.38 -16.43 2.27
C GLU A 212 -15.24 -16.72 3.77
N LEU A 213 -15.18 -15.68 4.58
CA LEU A 213 -15.15 -15.79 6.04
C LEU A 213 -16.53 -15.46 6.61
N GLN A 214 -17.05 -16.32 7.46
CA GLN A 214 -18.29 -16.11 8.18
C GLN A 214 -17.98 -15.86 9.65
N LEU A 215 -17.98 -14.58 10.03
CA LEU A 215 -17.70 -14.11 11.38
C LEU A 215 -19.02 -13.93 12.15
N VAL A 216 -19.05 -14.42 13.36
CA VAL A 216 -20.20 -14.29 14.28
C VAL A 216 -19.72 -13.74 15.62
N PRO A 217 -20.60 -13.16 16.45
CA PRO A 217 -20.26 -12.81 17.83
C PRO A 217 -19.70 -14.04 18.54
N HIS A 218 -18.63 -13.86 19.31
CA HIS A 218 -18.03 -14.99 20.03
C HIS A 218 -19.06 -15.63 21.00
N PRO A 219 -19.25 -16.95 21.01
CA PRO A 219 -20.31 -17.63 21.78
C PRO A 219 -20.37 -17.33 23.27
N ARG A 220 -19.28 -16.82 23.87
CA ARG A 220 -19.25 -16.41 25.29
C ARG A 220 -19.89 -15.04 25.56
N ILE A 221 -20.21 -14.26 24.52
CA ILE A 221 -20.77 -12.91 24.67
C ILE A 221 -22.27 -12.99 24.90
N THR A 222 -22.73 -12.45 26.03
CA THR A 222 -24.15 -12.47 26.38
C THR A 222 -24.98 -11.48 25.56
N HIS A 223 -24.41 -10.30 25.26
CA HIS A 223 -25.11 -9.22 24.54
C HIS A 223 -24.56 -9.10 23.12
N CYS A 224 -24.87 -10.08 22.27
CA CYS A 224 -24.38 -10.16 20.88
C CYS A 224 -24.74 -8.94 20.05
N GLN A 225 -25.87 -8.28 20.34
CA GLN A 225 -26.32 -7.11 19.58
C GLN A 225 -25.29 -5.97 19.54
N ALA A 226 -24.46 -5.80 20.57
CA ALA A 226 -23.39 -4.80 20.55
C ALA A 226 -22.35 -5.12 19.46
N ILE A 227 -21.97 -6.38 19.33
CA ILE A 227 -21.02 -6.83 18.31
C ILE A 227 -21.65 -6.77 16.90
N GLU A 228 -22.92 -7.12 16.79
CA GLU A 228 -23.67 -7.02 15.52
C GLU A 228 -23.68 -5.58 15.00
N LEU A 229 -23.86 -4.60 15.89
CA LEU A 229 -23.84 -3.17 15.56
C LEU A 229 -22.42 -2.71 15.18
N ASP A 230 -21.39 -3.09 15.96
CA ASP A 230 -20.00 -2.68 15.73
C ASP A 230 -19.47 -3.17 14.37
N TYR A 231 -19.89 -4.37 13.95
CA TYR A 231 -19.43 -5.00 12.70
C TYR A 231 -20.47 -4.96 11.57
N GLY A 232 -21.63 -4.32 11.76
CA GLY A 232 -22.69 -4.23 10.74
C GLY A 232 -23.19 -5.58 10.27
N MET A 233 -23.38 -6.53 11.22
CA MET A 233 -23.81 -7.89 10.91
C MET A 233 -25.28 -7.93 10.47
N THR A 234 -25.60 -8.84 9.54
CA THR A 234 -26.97 -9.18 9.15
C THR A 234 -27.29 -10.57 9.69
N ASP A 235 -28.40 -10.71 10.41
CA ASP A 235 -28.81 -11.97 11.04
C ASP A 235 -27.71 -12.62 11.91
N GLY A 236 -26.96 -11.78 12.63
CA GLY A 236 -25.88 -12.21 13.52
C GLY A 236 -24.63 -12.75 12.80
N VAL A 237 -24.49 -12.50 11.51
CA VAL A 237 -23.35 -12.98 10.71
C VAL A 237 -22.79 -11.85 9.86
N MET A 238 -21.48 -11.74 9.85
CA MET A 238 -20.72 -10.95 8.87
C MET A 238 -20.03 -11.89 7.88
N THR A 239 -20.39 -11.78 6.61
CA THR A 239 -19.76 -12.55 5.53
C THR A 239 -18.80 -11.64 4.77
N LEU A 240 -17.52 -12.05 4.69
CA LEU A 240 -16.47 -11.30 4.01
C LEU A 240 -15.78 -12.17 2.97
N GLU A 241 -15.69 -11.67 1.74
CA GLU A 241 -14.83 -12.24 0.72
C GLU A 241 -13.48 -11.55 0.73
N ILE A 242 -12.41 -12.27 1.03
CA ILE A 242 -11.06 -11.73 1.15
C ILE A 242 -10.04 -12.60 0.42
N ARG A 243 -8.97 -11.98 -0.09
CA ARG A 243 -7.85 -12.73 -0.66
C ARG A 243 -7.21 -13.63 0.38
N ALA A 244 -6.91 -14.89 0.03
CA ALA A 244 -6.28 -15.85 0.93
C ALA A 244 -4.97 -15.30 1.53
N ALA A 245 -4.18 -14.56 0.73
CA ALA A 245 -2.96 -13.90 1.20
C ALA A 245 -3.19 -12.91 2.37
N ASN A 246 -4.41 -12.37 2.53
CA ASN A 246 -4.73 -11.37 3.54
C ASN A 246 -5.56 -11.93 4.71
N ALA A 247 -6.04 -13.18 4.60
CA ALA A 247 -6.96 -13.75 5.59
C ALA A 247 -6.36 -13.77 7.01
N GLY A 248 -5.13 -14.26 7.17
CA GLY A 248 -4.46 -14.29 8.47
C GLY A 248 -4.25 -12.90 9.08
N TYR A 249 -4.01 -11.87 8.26
CA TYR A 249 -3.87 -10.50 8.75
C TYR A 249 -5.17 -9.95 9.31
N LEU A 250 -6.29 -10.11 8.59
CA LEU A 250 -7.60 -9.66 9.07
C LEU A 250 -8.00 -10.39 10.33
N LEU A 251 -7.90 -11.71 10.35
CA LEU A 251 -8.25 -12.53 11.52
C LEU A 251 -7.44 -12.14 12.75
N ARG A 252 -6.15 -11.84 12.59
CA ARG A 252 -5.31 -11.31 13.65
C ARG A 252 -5.70 -9.91 14.08
N GLN A 253 -5.91 -9.00 13.14
CA GLN A 253 -6.23 -7.59 13.40
C GLN A 253 -7.52 -7.45 14.20
N TRP A 254 -8.52 -8.27 13.86
CA TRP A 254 -9.83 -8.24 14.51
C TRP A 254 -9.92 -9.21 15.67
N HIS A 255 -8.82 -9.83 16.09
CA HIS A 255 -8.76 -10.79 17.18
C HIS A 255 -9.84 -11.88 17.06
N VAL A 256 -10.02 -12.41 15.84
CA VAL A 256 -11.01 -13.45 15.58
C VAL A 256 -10.51 -14.76 16.17
N ASP A 257 -11.32 -15.39 17.04
CA ASP A 257 -11.03 -16.76 17.47
C ASP A 257 -11.29 -17.72 16.29
N CYS A 258 -10.22 -18.33 15.81
CA CYS A 258 -10.25 -19.31 14.70
C CYS A 258 -10.19 -20.76 15.22
N SER A 259 -10.26 -20.98 16.54
CA SER A 259 -10.30 -22.33 17.10
C SER A 259 -11.62 -23.04 16.76
N LYS A 260 -11.56 -24.37 16.58
CA LYS A 260 -12.72 -25.20 16.21
C LYS A 260 -13.88 -25.14 17.22
N SER A 261 -13.55 -24.88 18.48
CA SER A 261 -14.51 -24.90 19.61
C SER A 261 -14.54 -23.58 20.38
N HIS A 262 -14.24 -22.46 19.74
CA HIS A 262 -14.25 -21.11 20.32
C HIS A 262 -13.57 -21.08 21.71
N THR A 263 -12.33 -21.59 21.77
CA THR A 263 -11.63 -21.84 23.04
C THR A 263 -10.82 -20.67 23.57
N LEU A 264 -10.62 -19.62 22.79
CA LEU A 264 -9.84 -18.47 23.23
C LEU A 264 -10.62 -17.64 24.25
N ILE A 265 -9.93 -17.33 25.37
CA ILE A 265 -10.48 -16.58 26.49
C ILE A 265 -9.75 -15.24 26.57
N GLY A 266 -10.47 -14.13 26.42
CA GLY A 266 -9.94 -12.78 26.48
C GLY A 266 -11.01 -11.80 26.00
N ASN A 267 -11.01 -10.58 26.52
CA ASN A 267 -12.00 -9.58 26.13
C ASN A 267 -11.80 -9.05 24.70
N GLU A 268 -10.60 -9.26 24.16
CA GLU A 268 -10.25 -8.93 22.77
C GLU A 268 -10.91 -9.87 21.74
N TYR A 269 -11.23 -11.12 22.14
CA TYR A 269 -11.87 -12.09 21.24
C TYR A 269 -13.40 -11.89 21.22
N GLN A 270 -13.84 -10.93 20.44
CA GLN A 270 -15.26 -10.60 20.30
C GLN A 270 -15.93 -11.35 19.13
N LEU A 271 -15.12 -11.88 18.23
CA LEU A 271 -15.56 -12.60 17.03
C LEU A 271 -15.06 -14.04 17.05
N TRP A 272 -15.86 -14.90 16.44
CA TRP A 272 -15.49 -16.30 16.16
C TRP A 272 -15.71 -16.62 14.69
N LEU A 273 -14.77 -17.37 14.10
CA LEU A 273 -14.86 -17.82 12.73
C LEU A 273 -15.69 -19.11 12.67
N ARG A 274 -16.94 -19.00 12.19
CA ARG A 274 -17.88 -20.12 12.13
C ARG A 274 -17.48 -21.19 11.10
N ASN A 275 -16.88 -20.79 9.98
CA ASN A 275 -16.53 -21.65 8.87
C ASN A 275 -15.00 -21.84 8.71
N ALA A 276 -14.32 -22.30 9.76
CA ALA A 276 -12.85 -22.45 9.78
C ALA A 276 -12.31 -23.29 8.59
N GLN A 277 -13.11 -24.20 8.02
CA GLN A 277 -12.75 -24.97 6.82
C GLN A 277 -12.48 -24.11 5.57
N ALA A 278 -13.01 -22.88 5.49
CA ALA A 278 -12.71 -21.95 4.41
C ALA A 278 -11.22 -21.58 4.35
N LEU A 279 -10.52 -21.69 5.48
CA LEU A 279 -9.09 -21.40 5.59
C LEU A 279 -8.18 -22.51 5.08
N TYR A 280 -8.72 -23.68 4.70
CA TYR A 280 -7.89 -24.78 4.22
C TYR A 280 -6.98 -24.35 3.05
N GLY A 281 -5.66 -24.58 3.19
CA GLY A 281 -4.66 -24.20 2.20
C GLY A 281 -4.32 -22.71 2.12
N VAL A 282 -4.74 -21.89 3.08
CA VAL A 282 -4.27 -20.51 3.26
C VAL A 282 -2.89 -20.52 3.92
N SER A 283 -1.93 -19.76 3.39
CA SER A 283 -0.51 -19.88 3.78
C SER A 283 -0.11 -19.11 5.04
N ASN A 284 -0.86 -18.06 5.44
CA ASN A 284 -0.49 -17.17 6.53
C ASN A 284 -1.26 -17.37 7.84
N LEU A 285 -1.79 -18.58 8.06
CA LEU A 285 -2.64 -18.91 9.21
C LEU A 285 -1.89 -19.04 10.54
N ALA A 286 -0.58 -19.19 10.52
CA ALA A 286 0.23 -19.17 11.74
C ALA A 286 0.07 -17.89 12.59
N ILE A 287 -0.49 -16.82 12.00
CA ILE A 287 -0.79 -15.57 12.71
C ILE A 287 -2.26 -15.43 13.11
N ALA A 288 -3.14 -16.32 12.64
CA ALA A 288 -4.56 -16.30 13.00
C ALA A 288 -4.77 -16.88 14.41
N PRO A 289 -5.44 -16.14 15.33
CA PRO A 289 -5.57 -16.56 16.71
C PRO A 289 -6.31 -17.90 16.84
N GLY A 290 -5.75 -18.86 17.58
CA GLY A 290 -6.39 -20.14 17.86
C GLY A 290 -6.51 -21.10 16.67
N TYR A 291 -6.02 -20.74 15.48
CA TYR A 291 -6.01 -21.66 14.35
C TYR A 291 -5.00 -22.79 14.60
N THR A 292 -5.48 -24.02 14.45
CA THR A 292 -4.67 -25.25 14.47
C THR A 292 -5.08 -26.07 13.25
N ASP A 293 -4.09 -26.59 12.50
CA ASP A 293 -4.29 -27.49 11.37
C ASP A 293 -5.07 -28.78 11.71
#